data_48c95a6b853c4e899071d361e09eec37
#
_entry.id   48c95a6b853c4e899071d361e09eec37
#
_cell.length_a   1.000
_cell.length_b   1.000
_cell.length_c   1.000
_cell.angle_alpha   90.00
_cell.angle_beta   90.00
_cell.angle_gamma   90.00
#
_symmetry.space_group_name_H-M   'P 1'
#
loop_
_entity.id
_entity.type
_entity.pdbx_description
1 polymer ?
#
loop_
_entity_poly.entity_id
_entity_poly.type
_entity_poly.pdbx_seq_one_letter_code
_entity_poly.pdbx_strand_id
1 'polypeptide(L)'
;MITGRSVQLWLILTLLALFPLQSVWADSIPDRAYIEGVKGHRQSLSLSCESRSAVDWAAYWGVKIGEKRFLARLPRSKNPDKGFVGNPNDAWGNVPPASYGVHARPVADLLQEYGLQAEARRDMNWEDLQREIVAGRPVIVWIIGEMWEGNPVGYISPDGHKTVVAPYEHTMIVIGYEPGKVHVVDAYTGSTRSYPLRSFTRSWKTLGRMAITGGAPSPAATPVATQEPAVPLSPSVYLPFVFRQESSQQAEQVGERKKTTYTVRRGDYLAEVARRLGVNWRELADTNGIEYPYIIYAGQVLKIP
;
A
#
# COMPACT_ATOMS: atom_id res chain seq x y z
N MET A 1 76.06 50.78 -46.38
CA MET A 1 75.44 50.51 -45.10
C MET A 1 73.97 50.22 -45.30
N ILE A 2 73.58 48.97 -45.31
CA ILE A 2 72.19 48.57 -45.50
C ILE A 2 71.90 47.54 -44.39
N THR A 3 71.09 47.95 -43.49
CA THR A 3 70.68 47.15 -42.32
C THR A 3 69.50 46.24 -42.70
N GLY A 4 69.74 44.91 -42.63
CA GLY A 4 68.65 43.91 -42.79
C GLY A 4 67.74 43.78 -41.58
N ARG A 5 66.43 43.83 -41.83
CA ARG A 5 65.40 43.54 -40.85
C ARG A 5 64.94 42.09 -41.04
N SER A 6 65.22 41.25 -40.04
CA SER A 6 64.71 39.89 -39.93
C SER A 6 63.26 39.90 -39.54
N VAL A 7 62.38 39.35 -40.37
CA VAL A 7 60.97 39.12 -40.05
C VAL A 7 60.89 37.69 -39.44
N GLN A 8 60.61 37.64 -38.15
CA GLN A 8 60.29 36.38 -37.50
C GLN A 8 58.79 36.02 -37.72
N LEU A 9 58.58 34.95 -38.45
CA LEU A 9 57.24 34.36 -38.67
C LEU A 9 56.88 33.49 -37.46
N TRP A 10 55.87 33.90 -36.66
CA TRP A 10 55.29 33.07 -35.59
C TRP A 10 54.26 32.14 -36.19
N LEU A 11 54.56 30.85 -36.24
CA LEU A 11 53.58 29.78 -36.52
C LEU A 11 52.74 29.54 -35.27
N ILE A 12 51.49 29.98 -35.29
CA ILE A 12 50.50 29.62 -34.27
C ILE A 12 49.94 28.25 -34.62
N LEU A 13 50.40 27.21 -33.91
CA LEU A 13 49.82 25.86 -34.00
C LEU A 13 48.56 25.83 -33.17
N THR A 14 47.39 25.93 -33.82
CA THR A 14 46.08 25.71 -33.20
C THR A 14 45.92 24.21 -33.00
N LEU A 15 46.12 23.77 -31.75
CA LEU A 15 45.80 22.41 -31.28
C LEU A 15 44.27 22.29 -31.19
N LEU A 16 43.59 21.75 -32.21
CA LEU A 16 42.21 21.34 -32.13
C LEU A 16 42.14 20.12 -31.20
N ALA A 17 41.76 20.36 -29.94
CA ALA A 17 41.41 19.31 -28.98
C ALA A 17 40.14 18.62 -29.49
N LEU A 18 40.28 17.47 -30.10
CA LEU A 18 39.18 16.53 -30.39
C LEU A 18 38.66 16.01 -29.03
N PHE A 19 37.68 16.71 -28.42
CA PHE A 19 36.88 16.12 -27.37
C PHE A 19 36.04 15.00 -27.98
N PRO A 20 36.16 13.75 -27.52
CA PRO A 20 35.24 12.74 -27.95
C PRO A 20 33.83 13.18 -27.52
N LEU A 21 32.92 13.36 -28.47
CA LEU A 21 31.51 13.45 -28.21
C LEU A 21 31.12 12.11 -27.54
N GLN A 22 31.15 12.10 -26.20
CA GLN A 22 30.48 11.05 -25.46
C GLN A 22 28.99 11.23 -25.78
N SER A 23 28.48 10.39 -26.67
CA SER A 23 27.06 10.23 -26.88
C SER A 23 26.47 9.84 -25.50
N VAL A 24 25.81 10.80 -24.85
CA VAL A 24 24.95 10.53 -23.72
C VAL A 24 23.82 9.68 -24.29
N TRP A 25 24.00 8.36 -24.26
CA TRP A 25 22.89 7.46 -24.43
C TRP A 25 21.97 7.77 -23.28
N ALA A 26 20.83 8.41 -23.55
CA ALA A 26 19.75 8.46 -22.59
C ALA A 26 19.46 7.00 -22.28
N ASP A 27 19.72 6.57 -21.03
CA ASP A 27 19.46 5.22 -20.59
C ASP A 27 18.00 4.90 -20.87
N SER A 28 17.77 4.21 -22.00
CA SER A 28 16.43 3.81 -22.39
C SER A 28 15.96 2.76 -21.38
N ILE A 29 14.81 2.99 -20.79
CA ILE A 29 14.19 2.02 -19.90
C ILE A 29 13.95 0.74 -20.72
N PRO A 30 14.46 -0.42 -20.31
CA PRO A 30 14.25 -1.66 -21.03
C PRO A 30 12.78 -2.06 -21.05
N ASP A 31 12.35 -2.80 -22.08
CA ASP A 31 10.95 -3.24 -22.22
C ASP A 31 10.49 -4.18 -21.10
N ARG A 32 11.41 -4.78 -20.38
CA ARG A 32 11.16 -5.67 -19.26
C ARG A 32 12.23 -5.57 -18.20
N ALA A 33 11.81 -5.71 -16.95
CA ALA A 33 12.72 -5.86 -15.82
C ALA A 33 12.01 -6.67 -14.72
N TYR A 34 12.79 -7.40 -13.93
CA TYR A 34 12.27 -8.23 -12.85
C TYR A 34 13.24 -8.29 -11.68
N ILE A 35 12.73 -8.19 -10.47
CA ILE A 35 13.50 -8.26 -9.22
C ILE A 35 13.24 -9.62 -8.58
N GLU A 36 14.29 -10.41 -8.47
CA GLU A 36 14.27 -11.70 -7.75
C GLU A 36 14.39 -11.49 -6.24
N GLY A 37 13.94 -12.47 -5.47
CA GLY A 37 14.19 -12.54 -4.03
C GLY A 37 13.21 -11.79 -3.13
N VAL A 38 12.23 -11.06 -3.68
CA VAL A 38 11.15 -10.49 -2.87
C VAL A 38 10.18 -11.62 -2.48
N LYS A 39 10.20 -11.99 -1.21
CA LYS A 39 9.34 -13.07 -0.68
C LYS A 39 8.08 -12.49 -0.09
N GLY A 40 6.93 -12.95 -0.56
CA GLY A 40 5.63 -12.58 -0.02
C GLY A 40 5.16 -13.52 1.08
N HIS A 41 4.38 -12.97 2.00
CA HIS A 41 3.66 -13.72 3.02
C HIS A 41 2.22 -13.21 3.08
N ARG A 42 1.29 -14.11 3.45
CA ARG A 42 -0.11 -13.72 3.62
C ARG A 42 -0.26 -12.80 4.82
N GLN A 43 -1.02 -11.70 4.66
CA GLN A 43 -1.38 -10.81 5.76
C GLN A 43 -2.14 -11.55 6.86
N SER A 44 -1.88 -11.18 8.12
CA SER A 44 -2.44 -11.88 9.27
C SER A 44 -3.80 -11.38 9.73
N LEU A 45 -4.18 -10.16 9.35
CA LEU A 45 -5.46 -9.52 9.72
C LEU A 45 -6.15 -8.97 8.47
N SER A 46 -7.45 -8.65 8.59
CA SER A 46 -8.26 -8.20 7.44
C SER A 46 -7.76 -6.93 6.80
N LEU A 47 -7.25 -5.98 7.62
CA LEU A 47 -6.77 -4.67 7.20
C LEU A 47 -5.30 -4.50 7.57
N SER A 48 -4.43 -5.46 7.23
CA SER A 48 -3.00 -5.36 7.51
C SER A 48 -2.13 -5.45 6.26
N CYS A 49 -2.70 -5.22 5.08
CA CYS A 49 -2.00 -5.30 3.81
C CYS A 49 -0.80 -4.35 3.74
N GLU A 50 -0.93 -3.12 4.23
CA GLU A 50 0.13 -2.13 4.25
C GLU A 50 1.30 -2.57 5.15
N SER A 51 0.96 -3.11 6.33
CA SER A 51 1.96 -3.65 7.25
C SER A 51 2.64 -4.90 6.68
N ARG A 52 1.86 -5.77 5.99
CA ARG A 52 2.41 -6.96 5.33
C ARG A 52 3.33 -6.59 4.19
N SER A 53 2.92 -5.71 3.29
CA SER A 53 3.76 -5.20 2.21
C SER A 53 5.02 -4.52 2.74
N ALA A 54 4.90 -3.71 3.79
CA ALA A 54 6.03 -3.01 4.39
C ALA A 54 7.08 -3.97 4.95
N VAL A 55 6.67 -5.02 5.69
CA VAL A 55 7.65 -5.93 6.30
C VAL A 55 8.23 -6.94 5.30
N ASP A 56 7.52 -7.31 4.25
CA ASP A 56 8.06 -8.13 3.15
C ASP A 56 9.05 -7.31 2.31
N TRP A 57 8.73 -6.04 2.04
CA TRP A 57 9.65 -5.10 1.41
C TRP A 57 10.91 -4.86 2.25
N ALA A 58 10.76 -4.67 3.57
CA ALA A 58 11.89 -4.52 4.50
C ALA A 58 12.79 -5.76 4.52
N ALA A 59 12.18 -6.95 4.47
CA ALA A 59 12.90 -8.22 4.46
C ALA A 59 13.77 -8.40 3.21
N TYR A 60 13.35 -7.90 2.06
CA TYR A 60 14.16 -7.86 0.83
C TYR A 60 15.47 -7.07 1.05
N TRP A 61 15.42 -5.99 1.83
CA TRP A 61 16.58 -5.19 2.21
C TRP A 61 17.35 -5.73 3.44
N GLY A 62 17.01 -6.95 3.89
CA GLY A 62 17.69 -7.60 5.02
C GLY A 62 17.17 -7.20 6.40
N VAL A 63 16.14 -6.34 6.49
CA VAL A 63 15.56 -5.88 7.76
C VAL A 63 14.34 -6.73 8.11
N LYS A 64 14.44 -7.54 9.16
CA LYS A 64 13.37 -8.45 9.59
C LYS A 64 12.48 -7.78 10.64
N ILE A 65 11.21 -7.62 10.29
CA ILE A 65 10.18 -6.99 11.15
C ILE A 65 8.96 -7.91 11.20
N GLY A 66 8.40 -8.12 12.39
CA GLY A 66 7.14 -8.85 12.53
C GLY A 66 5.95 -7.98 12.11
N GLU A 67 5.03 -8.50 11.28
CA GLU A 67 3.86 -7.77 10.78
C GLU A 67 3.02 -7.14 11.90
N LYS A 68 2.65 -7.94 12.91
CA LYS A 68 1.85 -7.44 14.05
C LYS A 68 2.57 -6.36 14.84
N ARG A 69 3.92 -6.47 14.97
CA ARG A 69 4.74 -5.45 15.64
C ARG A 69 4.78 -4.16 14.83
N PHE A 70 4.92 -4.24 13.50
CA PHE A 70 4.87 -3.09 12.61
C PHE A 70 3.53 -2.38 12.70
N LEU A 71 2.44 -3.13 12.57
CA LEU A 71 1.07 -2.62 12.67
C LEU A 71 0.78 -1.95 14.02
N ALA A 72 1.28 -2.53 15.13
CA ALA A 72 1.10 -1.98 16.47
C ALA A 72 1.85 -0.65 16.68
N ARG A 73 2.92 -0.41 15.93
CA ARG A 73 3.71 0.83 15.97
C ARG A 73 3.18 1.93 15.04
N LEU A 74 2.35 1.60 14.07
CA LEU A 74 1.72 2.61 13.23
C LEU A 74 0.88 3.55 14.10
N PRO A 75 1.01 4.88 13.94
CA PRO A 75 0.17 5.82 14.67
C PRO A 75 -1.30 5.57 14.34
N ARG A 76 -2.17 5.80 15.32
CA ARG A 76 -3.63 5.71 15.14
C ARG A 76 -4.19 7.09 14.83
N SER A 77 -5.06 7.17 13.83
CA SER A 77 -5.64 8.43 13.40
C SER A 77 -7.03 8.20 12.80
N LYS A 78 -7.80 9.29 12.66
CA LYS A 78 -8.98 9.35 11.78
C LYS A 78 -8.63 9.85 10.38
N ASN A 79 -7.37 10.16 10.14
CA ASN A 79 -6.81 10.63 8.88
C ASN A 79 -5.80 9.57 8.38
N PRO A 80 -6.06 8.88 7.26
CA PRO A 80 -5.18 7.85 6.75
C PRO A 80 -3.78 8.37 6.34
N ASP A 81 -3.64 9.66 6.04
CA ASP A 81 -2.35 10.28 5.75
C ASP A 81 -1.49 10.52 7.02
N LYS A 82 -2.09 10.36 8.20
CA LYS A 82 -1.41 10.55 9.50
C LYS A 82 -1.31 9.27 10.34
N GLY A 83 -2.07 8.24 10.00
CA GLY A 83 -2.03 6.99 10.72
C GLY A 83 -3.14 6.02 10.34
N PHE A 84 -3.12 4.86 10.96
CA PHE A 84 -4.06 3.78 10.70
C PHE A 84 -5.46 4.14 11.21
N VAL A 85 -6.46 4.02 10.33
CA VAL A 85 -7.87 4.32 10.63
C VAL A 85 -8.62 3.06 10.97
N GLY A 86 -9.17 2.99 12.19
CA GLY A 86 -10.06 1.92 12.63
C GLY A 86 -9.38 0.71 13.25
N ASN A 87 -10.06 -0.44 13.23
CA ASN A 87 -9.61 -1.69 13.81
C ASN A 87 -9.12 -2.63 12.68
N PRO A 88 -7.90 -3.18 12.74
CA PRO A 88 -7.35 -4.03 11.69
C PRO A 88 -8.07 -5.39 11.52
N ASN A 89 -8.93 -5.77 12.46
CA ASN A 89 -9.75 -6.99 12.35
C ASN A 89 -11.10 -6.75 11.68
N ASP A 90 -11.47 -5.50 11.42
CA ASP A 90 -12.76 -5.18 10.81
C ASP A 90 -12.80 -5.60 9.34
N ALA A 91 -14.00 -5.56 8.80
CA ALA A 91 -14.24 -5.93 7.41
C ALA A 91 -13.50 -5.00 6.44
N TRP A 92 -12.87 -5.60 5.43
CA TRP A 92 -12.27 -4.90 4.31
C TRP A 92 -13.34 -4.35 3.35
N GLY A 93 -13.06 -3.22 2.71
CA GLY A 93 -13.94 -2.58 1.73
C GLY A 93 -14.68 -1.34 2.24
N ASN A 94 -14.38 -0.90 3.45
CA ASN A 94 -14.93 0.35 3.99
C ASN A 94 -14.07 1.57 3.60
N VAL A 95 -14.60 2.77 3.91
CA VAL A 95 -13.88 4.04 3.87
C VAL A 95 -14.05 4.76 5.20
N PRO A 96 -13.13 5.68 5.59
CA PRO A 96 -13.32 6.50 6.79
C PRO A 96 -14.68 7.21 6.80
N PRO A 97 -15.31 7.39 7.98
CA PRO A 97 -14.76 7.19 9.33
C PRO A 97 -14.76 5.73 9.82
N ALA A 98 -15.26 4.76 9.04
CA ALA A 98 -15.15 3.34 9.35
C ALA A 98 -13.70 2.86 9.24
N SER A 99 -13.44 1.61 9.65
CA SER A 99 -12.09 1.01 9.55
C SER A 99 -11.64 0.91 8.10
N TYR A 100 -10.42 1.38 7.83
CA TYR A 100 -9.94 1.56 6.47
C TYR A 100 -8.53 1.02 6.24
N GLY A 101 -7.56 1.47 7.01
CA GLY A 101 -6.14 1.21 6.83
C GLY A 101 -5.32 2.50 6.92
N VAL A 102 -4.19 2.57 6.24
CA VAL A 102 -3.25 3.69 6.29
C VAL A 102 -2.65 4.00 4.92
N HIS A 103 -2.42 5.27 4.62
CA HIS A 103 -1.73 5.70 3.42
C HIS A 103 -0.19 5.59 3.53
N ALA A 104 0.52 5.88 2.44
CA ALA A 104 1.95 5.60 2.33
C ALA A 104 2.83 6.33 3.36
N ARG A 105 2.51 7.58 3.72
CA ARG A 105 3.40 8.39 4.55
C ARG A 105 3.69 7.79 5.92
N PRO A 106 2.69 7.44 6.75
CA PRO A 106 2.98 6.84 8.07
C PRO A 106 3.71 5.50 7.98
N VAL A 107 3.51 4.76 6.88
CA VAL A 107 4.22 3.49 6.63
C VAL A 107 5.69 3.76 6.30
N ALA A 108 5.96 4.73 5.43
CA ALA A 108 7.33 5.12 5.07
C ALA A 108 8.09 5.69 6.28
N ASP A 109 7.45 6.59 7.04
CA ASP A 109 8.03 7.19 8.24
C ASP A 109 8.43 6.09 9.25
N LEU A 110 7.57 5.08 9.46
CA LEU A 110 7.90 3.96 10.33
C LEU A 110 9.00 3.05 9.75
N LEU A 111 9.05 2.82 8.43
CA LEU A 111 10.15 2.08 7.80
C LEU A 111 11.49 2.81 7.98
N GLN A 112 11.49 4.15 7.96
CA GLN A 112 12.69 4.96 8.25
C GLN A 112 13.17 4.77 9.69
N GLU A 113 12.27 4.64 10.67
CA GLU A 113 12.62 4.31 12.06
C GLU A 113 13.30 2.95 12.20
N TYR A 114 13.07 2.01 11.26
CA TYR A 114 13.80 0.75 11.15
C TYR A 114 15.10 0.86 10.34
N GLY A 115 15.52 2.09 9.99
CA GLY A 115 16.78 2.39 9.29
C GLY A 115 16.70 2.31 7.76
N LEU A 116 15.56 1.97 7.19
CA LEU A 116 15.36 1.86 5.74
C LEU A 116 15.24 3.24 5.09
N GLN A 117 15.69 3.36 3.84
CA GLN A 117 15.50 4.57 3.04
C GLN A 117 14.14 4.47 2.34
N ALA A 118 13.05 4.73 3.07
CA ALA A 118 11.71 4.66 2.54
C ALA A 118 11.16 6.07 2.29
N GLU A 119 10.60 6.30 1.10
CA GLU A 119 10.01 7.58 0.70
C GLU A 119 8.57 7.38 0.22
N ALA A 120 7.62 8.07 0.85
CA ALA A 120 6.24 8.08 0.39
C ALA A 120 6.10 9.02 -0.82
N ARG A 121 5.55 8.49 -1.92
CA ARG A 121 5.33 9.20 -3.18
C ARG A 121 3.84 9.31 -3.48
N ARG A 122 3.46 10.43 -4.11
CA ARG A 122 2.17 10.61 -4.79
C ARG A 122 2.41 11.06 -6.22
N ASP A 123 1.44 10.82 -7.07
CA ASP A 123 1.50 11.15 -8.50
C ASP A 123 2.72 10.57 -9.25
N MET A 124 3.27 9.48 -8.70
CA MET A 124 4.37 8.75 -9.34
C MET A 124 3.92 8.25 -10.73
N ASN A 125 4.70 8.51 -11.76
CA ASN A 125 4.37 8.03 -13.10
C ASN A 125 4.91 6.63 -13.37
N TRP A 126 4.49 6.02 -14.49
CA TRP A 126 4.89 4.67 -14.84
C TRP A 126 6.39 4.54 -15.12
N GLU A 127 6.99 5.53 -15.77
CA GLU A 127 8.42 5.52 -16.08
C GLU A 127 9.28 5.61 -14.83
N ASP A 128 8.88 6.40 -13.83
CA ASP A 128 9.57 6.47 -12.55
C ASP A 128 9.53 5.12 -11.83
N LEU A 129 8.37 4.43 -11.86
CA LEU A 129 8.24 3.08 -11.31
C LEU A 129 9.15 2.10 -12.06
N GLN A 130 9.18 2.15 -13.39
CA GLN A 130 10.08 1.30 -14.19
C GLN A 130 11.55 1.52 -13.81
N ARG A 131 11.99 2.78 -13.62
CA ARG A 131 13.36 3.09 -13.18
C ARG A 131 13.68 2.50 -11.81
N GLU A 132 12.73 2.50 -10.87
CA GLU A 132 12.91 1.82 -9.59
C GLU A 132 13.16 0.31 -9.79
N ILE A 133 12.34 -0.34 -10.61
CA ILE A 133 12.47 -1.78 -10.89
C ILE A 133 13.79 -2.10 -11.59
N VAL A 134 14.18 -1.31 -12.59
CA VAL A 134 15.49 -1.47 -13.29
C VAL A 134 16.66 -1.32 -12.33
N ALA A 135 16.54 -0.45 -11.35
CA ALA A 135 17.54 -0.25 -10.31
C ALA A 135 17.50 -1.30 -9.18
N GLY A 136 16.70 -2.36 -9.31
CA GLY A 136 16.58 -3.40 -8.30
C GLY A 136 15.82 -2.97 -7.04
N ARG A 137 15.01 -1.93 -7.12
CA ARG A 137 14.24 -1.40 -6.00
C ARG A 137 12.76 -1.72 -6.14
N PRO A 138 12.22 -2.71 -5.40
CA PRO A 138 10.79 -3.02 -5.41
C PRO A 138 9.99 -1.86 -4.84
N VAL A 139 8.77 -1.64 -5.35
CA VAL A 139 7.92 -0.49 -5.01
C VAL A 139 6.63 -0.97 -4.37
N ILE A 140 6.32 -0.49 -3.14
CA ILE A 140 4.99 -0.72 -2.55
C ILE A 140 4.02 0.26 -3.20
N VAL A 141 2.86 -0.22 -3.64
CA VAL A 141 1.83 0.58 -4.32
C VAL A 141 0.47 0.40 -3.66
N TRP A 142 -0.34 1.46 -3.65
CA TRP A 142 -1.73 1.46 -3.21
C TRP A 142 -2.65 1.31 -4.41
N ILE A 143 -3.40 0.23 -4.46
CA ILE A 143 -4.32 -0.13 -5.55
C ILE A 143 -5.69 -0.47 -4.97
N ILE A 144 -6.62 -0.85 -5.80
CA ILE A 144 -7.96 -1.27 -5.39
C ILE A 144 -8.15 -2.75 -5.70
N GLY A 145 -8.44 -3.53 -4.67
CA GLY A 145 -8.72 -4.95 -4.78
C GLY A 145 -7.66 -5.73 -5.56
N GLU A 146 -8.07 -6.46 -6.57
CA GLU A 146 -7.19 -7.16 -7.50
C GLU A 146 -7.02 -6.37 -8.81
N MET A 147 -6.52 -5.15 -8.73
CA MET A 147 -6.39 -4.21 -9.85
C MET A 147 -7.74 -3.77 -10.46
N TRP A 148 -8.76 -3.63 -9.60
CA TRP A 148 -10.06 -3.14 -10.06
C TRP A 148 -10.02 -1.65 -10.37
N GLU A 149 -11.01 -1.19 -11.12
CA GLU A 149 -11.31 0.23 -11.22
C GLU A 149 -11.97 0.68 -9.92
N GLY A 150 -11.35 1.59 -9.21
CA GLY A 150 -11.86 2.08 -7.95
C GLY A 150 -12.75 3.31 -8.11
N ASN A 151 -13.60 3.54 -7.11
CA ASN A 151 -14.38 4.76 -6.99
C ASN A 151 -13.73 5.67 -5.94
N PRO A 152 -12.95 6.70 -6.33
CA PRO A 152 -12.34 7.61 -5.39
C PRO A 152 -13.40 8.44 -4.68
N VAL A 153 -13.24 8.57 -3.35
CA VAL A 153 -14.13 9.35 -2.48
C VAL A 153 -13.30 10.44 -1.81
N GLY A 154 -13.73 11.69 -1.94
CA GLY A 154 -13.14 12.79 -1.16
C GLY A 154 -13.49 12.63 0.31
N TYR A 155 -12.50 12.65 1.18
CA TYR A 155 -12.65 12.56 2.63
C TYR A 155 -12.03 13.78 3.31
N ILE A 156 -12.78 14.36 4.23
CA ILE A 156 -12.30 15.43 5.11
C ILE A 156 -12.24 14.83 6.52
N SER A 157 -11.03 14.68 7.04
CA SER A 157 -10.84 14.18 8.39
C SER A 157 -11.21 15.22 9.45
N PRO A 158 -11.46 14.82 10.71
CA PRO A 158 -11.87 15.76 11.77
C PRO A 158 -10.89 16.91 12.05
N ASP A 159 -9.63 16.77 11.63
CA ASP A 159 -8.60 17.79 11.69
C ASP A 159 -8.61 18.74 10.48
N GLY A 160 -9.61 18.64 9.61
CA GLY A 160 -9.78 19.48 8.42
C GLY A 160 -8.93 19.08 7.21
N HIS A 161 -8.10 18.04 7.31
CA HIS A 161 -7.26 17.59 6.20
C HIS A 161 -8.12 16.90 5.12
N LYS A 162 -7.90 17.27 3.87
CA LYS A 162 -8.57 16.70 2.69
C LYS A 162 -7.69 15.63 2.07
N THR A 163 -8.25 14.45 1.85
CA THR A 163 -7.59 13.34 1.15
C THR A 163 -8.58 12.56 0.29
N VAL A 164 -8.06 11.66 -0.53
CA VAL A 164 -8.85 10.74 -1.34
C VAL A 164 -8.71 9.34 -0.77
N VAL A 165 -9.83 8.69 -0.55
CA VAL A 165 -9.93 7.30 -0.11
C VAL A 165 -10.75 6.50 -1.12
N ALA A 166 -10.70 5.19 -1.08
CA ALA A 166 -11.56 4.36 -1.92
C ALA A 166 -11.89 3.03 -1.22
N PRO A 167 -13.10 2.49 -1.39
CA PRO A 167 -13.43 1.15 -0.92
C PRO A 167 -12.46 0.11 -1.52
N TYR A 168 -12.18 -0.94 -0.73
CA TYR A 168 -11.28 -2.03 -1.15
C TYR A 168 -9.85 -1.59 -1.45
N GLU A 169 -9.38 -0.53 -0.79
CA GLU A 169 -7.97 -0.17 -0.80
C GLU A 169 -7.11 -1.39 -0.43
N HIS A 170 -6.00 -1.54 -1.13
CA HIS A 170 -5.09 -2.66 -0.95
C HIS A 170 -3.66 -2.28 -1.33
N THR A 171 -2.68 -3.00 -0.80
CA THR A 171 -1.28 -2.79 -1.16
C THR A 171 -0.65 -4.04 -1.73
N MET A 172 0.22 -3.82 -2.72
CA MET A 172 1.07 -4.84 -3.32
C MET A 172 2.48 -4.30 -3.51
N ILE A 173 3.46 -5.18 -3.67
CA ILE A 173 4.83 -4.80 -3.99
C ILE A 173 5.06 -5.08 -5.47
N VAL A 174 5.31 -4.05 -6.28
CA VAL A 174 5.73 -4.22 -7.68
C VAL A 174 7.16 -4.71 -7.70
N ILE A 175 7.40 -5.81 -8.42
CA ILE A 175 8.70 -6.47 -8.54
C ILE A 175 9.15 -6.65 -9.99
N GLY A 176 8.33 -6.29 -10.96
CA GLY A 176 8.71 -6.44 -12.36
C GLY A 176 7.64 -5.96 -13.33
N TYR A 177 8.05 -5.90 -14.59
CA TYR A 177 7.16 -5.61 -15.71
C TYR A 177 7.69 -6.23 -17.00
N GLU A 178 6.79 -6.43 -17.95
CA GLU A 178 7.05 -6.80 -19.33
C GLU A 178 6.01 -6.12 -20.25
N PRO A 179 6.11 -6.18 -21.58
CA PRO A 179 5.12 -5.55 -22.44
C PRO A 179 3.68 -5.93 -22.09
N GLY A 180 2.91 -4.93 -21.68
CA GLY A 180 1.49 -5.08 -21.33
C GLY A 180 1.19 -5.71 -19.97
N LYS A 181 2.19 -6.03 -19.15
CA LYS A 181 1.99 -6.65 -17.82
C LYS A 181 2.85 -6.03 -16.72
N VAL A 182 2.39 -6.18 -15.50
CA VAL A 182 3.11 -5.89 -14.25
C VAL A 182 3.13 -7.12 -13.36
N HIS A 183 4.25 -7.34 -12.67
CA HIS A 183 4.44 -8.44 -11.72
C HIS A 183 4.50 -7.87 -10.31
N VAL A 184 3.74 -8.47 -9.40
CA VAL A 184 3.59 -7.98 -8.04
C VAL A 184 3.63 -9.12 -7.02
N VAL A 185 4.00 -8.80 -5.79
CA VAL A 185 3.74 -9.64 -4.61
C VAL A 185 2.50 -9.10 -3.92
N ASP A 186 1.50 -9.93 -3.78
CA ASP A 186 0.20 -9.58 -3.20
C ASP A 186 0.20 -9.85 -1.69
N ALA A 187 -0.02 -8.83 -0.87
CA ALA A 187 -0.05 -8.95 0.58
C ALA A 187 -1.18 -9.86 1.10
N TYR A 188 -2.31 -9.92 0.40
CA TYR A 188 -3.44 -10.74 0.83
C TYR A 188 -3.14 -12.24 0.72
N THR A 189 -2.51 -12.66 -0.36
CA THR A 189 -2.22 -14.08 -0.63
C THR A 189 -0.80 -14.49 -0.27
N GLY A 190 0.15 -13.53 -0.24
CA GLY A 190 1.59 -13.77 -0.16
C GLY A 190 2.21 -14.28 -1.46
N SER A 191 1.44 -14.33 -2.54
CA SER A 191 1.89 -14.91 -3.81
C SER A 191 2.34 -13.84 -4.80
N THR A 192 3.28 -14.21 -5.66
CA THR A 192 3.59 -13.44 -6.86
C THR A 192 2.48 -13.61 -7.89
N ARG A 193 2.01 -12.51 -8.44
CA ARG A 193 0.93 -12.46 -9.42
C ARG A 193 1.28 -11.51 -10.56
N SER A 194 0.63 -11.70 -11.71
CA SER A 194 0.79 -10.83 -12.89
C SER A 194 -0.56 -10.28 -13.30
N TYR A 195 -0.57 -8.98 -13.61
CA TYR A 195 -1.78 -8.27 -14.05
C TYR A 195 -1.55 -7.51 -15.34
N PRO A 196 -2.60 -7.30 -16.15
CA PRO A 196 -2.51 -6.40 -17.31
C PRO A 196 -2.10 -4.98 -16.86
N LEU A 197 -1.11 -4.40 -17.53
CA LEU A 197 -0.61 -3.05 -17.22
C LEU A 197 -1.74 -2.00 -17.18
N ARG A 198 -2.71 -2.12 -18.13
CA ARG A 198 -3.87 -1.23 -18.18
C ARG A 198 -4.73 -1.31 -16.91
N SER A 199 -4.92 -2.51 -16.33
CA SER A 199 -5.68 -2.68 -15.09
C SER A 199 -4.92 -2.11 -13.91
N PHE A 200 -3.62 -2.36 -13.84
CA PHE A 200 -2.73 -1.80 -12.82
C PHE A 200 -2.77 -0.26 -12.82
N THR A 201 -2.49 0.37 -13.95
CA THR A 201 -2.40 1.84 -14.03
C THR A 201 -3.71 2.52 -13.68
N ARG A 202 -4.86 1.91 -14.05
CA ARG A 202 -6.19 2.41 -13.73
C ARG A 202 -6.47 2.31 -12.22
N SER A 203 -6.21 1.15 -11.64
CA SER A 203 -6.39 0.90 -10.21
C SER A 203 -5.48 1.81 -9.36
N TRP A 204 -4.21 1.89 -9.71
CA TRP A 204 -3.21 2.72 -9.04
C TRP A 204 -3.53 4.22 -9.08
N LYS A 205 -4.12 4.69 -10.19
CA LYS A 205 -4.56 6.09 -10.34
C LYS A 205 -5.65 6.48 -9.33
N THR A 206 -6.49 5.54 -8.88
CA THR A 206 -7.62 5.80 -7.97
C THR A 206 -7.18 6.50 -6.69
N LEU A 207 -6.03 6.12 -6.13
CA LEU A 207 -5.45 6.70 -4.91
C LEU A 207 -4.25 7.62 -5.19
N GLY A 208 -4.26 8.30 -6.36
CA GLY A 208 -3.24 9.29 -6.73
C GLY A 208 -1.87 8.66 -6.97
N ARG A 209 -1.82 7.47 -7.53
CA ARG A 209 -0.57 6.75 -7.80
C ARG A 209 0.39 6.76 -6.60
N MET A 210 -0.19 6.49 -5.44
CA MET A 210 0.52 6.44 -4.16
C MET A 210 1.47 5.25 -4.14
N ALA A 211 2.69 5.48 -3.64
CA ALA A 211 3.73 4.47 -3.57
C ALA A 211 4.70 4.71 -2.40
N ILE A 212 5.46 3.68 -2.06
CA ILE A 212 6.70 3.80 -1.30
C ILE A 212 7.84 3.28 -2.16
N THR A 213 8.84 4.13 -2.34
CA THR A 213 10.11 3.85 -3.00
C THR A 213 11.24 3.88 -1.99
N GLY A 214 12.44 3.46 -2.40
CA GLY A 214 13.62 3.55 -1.55
C GLY A 214 14.48 2.29 -1.58
N GLY A 215 15.24 2.08 -0.52
CA GLY A 215 16.27 1.06 -0.54
C GLY A 215 16.76 0.61 0.83
N ALA A 216 17.86 -0.12 0.78
CA ALA A 216 18.58 -0.62 1.94
C ALA A 216 18.89 0.48 2.96
N PRO A 217 19.15 0.11 4.21
CA PRO A 217 19.65 1.03 5.21
C PRO A 217 20.89 1.78 4.70
N SER A 218 20.98 3.08 5.03
CA SER A 218 22.18 3.86 4.71
C SER A 218 23.38 3.28 5.45
N PRO A 219 24.57 3.15 4.82
CA PRO A 219 25.78 2.72 5.50
C PRO A 219 26.14 3.59 6.71
N ALA A 220 25.65 4.83 6.77
CA ALA A 220 25.86 5.74 7.90
C ALA A 220 24.86 5.53 9.07
N ALA A 221 23.79 4.77 8.85
CA ALA A 221 22.88 4.38 9.92
C ALA A 221 23.48 3.17 10.62
N THR A 222 24.28 3.40 11.67
CA THR A 222 24.60 2.33 12.62
C THR A 222 23.27 1.71 13.03
N PRO A 223 23.06 0.38 12.87
CA PRO A 223 21.88 -0.23 13.38
C PRO A 223 21.79 0.13 14.85
N VAL A 224 20.78 0.84 15.26
CA VAL A 224 20.41 0.88 16.66
C VAL A 224 20.17 -0.57 17.00
N ALA A 225 21.18 -1.20 17.61
CA ALA A 225 21.06 -2.52 18.14
C ALA A 225 19.79 -2.49 18.96
N THR A 226 18.75 -3.14 18.43
CA THR A 226 17.50 -3.30 19.12
C THR A 226 17.80 -4.24 20.29
N GLN A 227 18.46 -3.70 21.32
CA GLN A 227 18.30 -4.29 22.65
C GLN A 227 16.80 -4.22 22.91
N GLU A 228 16.22 -5.37 22.79
CA GLU A 228 14.86 -5.62 23.23
C GLU A 228 14.74 -5.01 24.65
N PRO A 229 13.98 -3.91 24.83
CA PRO A 229 13.54 -3.65 26.19
C PRO A 229 12.63 -4.84 26.48
N ALA A 230 13.05 -5.69 27.39
CA ALA A 230 12.19 -6.66 28.01
C ALA A 230 11.00 -5.88 28.54
N VAL A 231 9.93 -5.84 27.76
CA VAL A 231 8.64 -5.35 28.24
C VAL A 231 8.26 -6.37 29.30
N PRO A 232 8.25 -6.00 30.61
CA PRO A 232 7.75 -6.89 31.61
C PRO A 232 6.30 -7.17 31.20
N LEU A 233 5.99 -8.44 30.96
CA LEU A 233 4.64 -8.91 30.82
C LEU A 233 3.94 -8.66 32.17
N SER A 234 3.39 -7.46 32.33
CA SER A 234 2.41 -7.24 33.37
C SER A 234 1.27 -8.20 33.06
N PRO A 235 0.91 -9.07 34.01
CA PRO A 235 -0.24 -9.93 33.82
C PRO A 235 -1.44 -8.99 33.61
N SER A 236 -1.98 -8.98 32.39
CA SER A 236 -3.26 -8.34 32.13
C SER A 236 -4.28 -9.06 32.97
N VAL A 237 -4.66 -8.42 34.06
CA VAL A 237 -5.83 -8.83 34.84
C VAL A 237 -7.02 -8.66 33.89
N TYR A 238 -7.46 -9.76 33.32
CA TYR A 238 -8.73 -9.84 32.64
C TYR A 238 -9.80 -9.65 33.73
N LEU A 239 -10.25 -8.43 33.90
CA LEU A 239 -11.53 -8.20 34.60
C LEU A 239 -12.61 -8.58 33.58
N PRO A 240 -13.43 -9.59 33.88
CA PRO A 240 -14.58 -9.86 33.06
C PRO A 240 -15.50 -8.65 33.14
N PHE A 241 -15.71 -7.97 32.02
CA PHE A 241 -16.79 -6.98 31.93
C PHE A 241 -18.10 -7.74 32.06
N VAL A 242 -18.65 -7.70 33.27
CA VAL A 242 -20.02 -8.14 33.52
C VAL A 242 -20.92 -7.09 32.86
N PHE A 243 -21.50 -7.43 31.72
CA PHE A 243 -22.61 -6.69 31.16
C PHE A 243 -23.76 -6.74 32.19
N ARG A 244 -23.97 -5.64 32.87
CA ARG A 244 -25.19 -5.43 33.68
C ARG A 244 -26.32 -5.29 32.67
N GLN A 245 -27.12 -6.33 32.58
CA GLN A 245 -28.37 -6.34 31.82
C GLN A 245 -29.36 -5.47 32.58
N GLU A 246 -29.48 -4.21 32.18
CA GLU A 246 -30.63 -3.40 32.58
C GLU A 246 -31.83 -3.84 31.74
N SER A 247 -32.71 -4.54 32.46
CA SER A 247 -34.03 -4.88 31.97
C SER A 247 -34.88 -3.61 31.85
N SER A 248 -35.09 -3.12 30.64
CA SER A 248 -36.21 -2.26 30.32
C SER A 248 -37.25 -3.10 29.57
N GLN A 249 -38.23 -3.47 30.29
CA GLN A 249 -39.49 -4.06 29.79
C GLN A 249 -40.26 -3.00 28.98
N GLN A 250 -40.91 -3.51 27.94
CA GLN A 250 -42.02 -2.93 27.19
C GLN A 250 -41.68 -1.97 26.06
N ALA A 251 -41.56 -2.55 24.86
CA ALA A 251 -42.14 -2.00 23.66
C ALA A 251 -42.71 -3.13 22.81
N GLU A 252 -43.90 -2.99 22.45
CA GLU A 252 -44.86 -3.81 21.70
C GLU A 252 -44.25 -4.69 20.62
N GLN A 253 -44.63 -5.96 20.64
CA GLN A 253 -44.46 -6.94 19.59
C GLN A 253 -45.30 -6.54 18.35
N VAL A 254 -44.72 -5.87 17.41
CA VAL A 254 -45.12 -5.97 16.01
C VAL A 254 -44.15 -6.96 15.36
N GLY A 255 -44.66 -8.11 14.98
CA GLY A 255 -43.90 -9.22 14.39
C GLY A 255 -43.21 -8.81 13.10
N GLU A 256 -42.01 -8.29 13.17
CA GLU A 256 -41.15 -8.10 12.03
C GLU A 256 -40.58 -9.47 11.65
N ARG A 257 -41.07 -10.04 10.56
CA ARG A 257 -40.48 -11.26 9.98
C ARG A 257 -39.00 -10.98 9.75
N LYS A 258 -38.14 -11.66 10.50
CA LYS A 258 -36.69 -11.61 10.30
C LYS A 258 -36.44 -11.81 8.80
N LYS A 259 -35.97 -10.78 8.12
CA LYS A 259 -35.61 -10.89 6.70
C LYS A 259 -34.51 -11.93 6.58
N THR A 260 -34.77 -13.01 5.89
CA THR A 260 -33.81 -14.11 5.68
C THR A 260 -32.89 -13.86 4.47
N THR A 261 -33.19 -12.81 3.69
CA THR A 261 -32.42 -12.46 2.50
C THR A 261 -32.30 -10.95 2.33
N TYR A 262 -31.25 -10.52 1.65
CA TYR A 262 -31.00 -9.15 1.24
C TYR A 262 -30.69 -9.08 -0.25
N THR A 263 -31.35 -8.20 -1.01
CA THR A 263 -31.00 -7.96 -2.40
C THR A 263 -30.01 -6.81 -2.49
N VAL A 264 -28.82 -7.08 -3.02
CA VAL A 264 -27.73 -6.12 -3.22
C VAL A 264 -28.17 -4.99 -4.13
N ARG A 265 -27.94 -3.76 -3.73
CA ARG A 265 -28.22 -2.54 -4.47
C ARG A 265 -26.98 -2.01 -5.16
N ARG A 266 -27.13 -1.19 -6.18
CA ARG A 266 -26.00 -0.50 -6.81
C ARG A 266 -25.24 0.36 -5.78
N GLY A 267 -23.93 0.14 -5.67
CA GLY A 267 -23.08 0.82 -4.71
C GLY A 267 -22.95 0.11 -3.35
N ASP A 268 -23.67 -1.01 -3.15
CA ASP A 268 -23.45 -1.83 -1.96
C ASP A 268 -22.10 -2.58 -2.05
N TYR A 269 -21.47 -2.75 -0.90
CA TYR A 269 -20.35 -3.67 -0.71
C TYR A 269 -20.59 -4.53 0.54
N LEU A 270 -20.03 -5.75 0.52
CA LEU A 270 -20.38 -6.81 1.46
C LEU A 270 -20.25 -6.38 2.93
N ALA A 271 -19.16 -5.70 3.28
CA ALA A 271 -18.91 -5.24 4.64
C ALA A 271 -19.98 -4.26 5.15
N GLU A 272 -20.43 -3.32 4.30
CA GLU A 272 -21.47 -2.34 4.64
C GLU A 272 -22.85 -3.01 4.74
N VAL A 273 -23.13 -3.94 3.85
CA VAL A 273 -24.38 -4.73 3.91
C VAL A 273 -24.42 -5.52 5.21
N ALA A 274 -23.35 -6.23 5.57
CA ALA A 274 -23.26 -6.97 6.82
C ALA A 274 -23.46 -6.07 8.05
N ARG A 275 -22.80 -4.90 8.08
CA ARG A 275 -22.96 -3.91 9.14
C ARG A 275 -24.42 -3.43 9.30
N ARG A 276 -25.10 -3.12 8.17
CA ARG A 276 -26.51 -2.71 8.18
C ARG A 276 -27.44 -3.80 8.65
N LEU A 277 -27.10 -5.06 8.38
CA LEU A 277 -27.87 -6.23 8.79
C LEU A 277 -27.55 -6.70 10.20
N GLY A 278 -26.52 -6.15 10.85
CA GLY A 278 -26.08 -6.56 12.18
C GLY A 278 -25.45 -7.96 12.23
N VAL A 279 -24.89 -8.44 11.12
CA VAL A 279 -24.26 -9.77 10.99
C VAL A 279 -22.76 -9.65 10.76
N ASN A 280 -22.03 -10.73 11.08
CA ASN A 280 -20.63 -10.81 10.75
C ASN A 280 -20.43 -10.92 9.22
N TRP A 281 -19.58 -10.07 8.65
CA TRP A 281 -19.37 -10.05 7.21
C TRP A 281 -18.74 -11.33 6.64
N ARG A 282 -17.89 -12.02 7.45
CA ARG A 282 -17.33 -13.32 7.05
C ARG A 282 -18.40 -14.39 7.01
N GLU A 283 -19.26 -14.45 8.04
CA GLU A 283 -20.39 -15.36 8.05
C GLU A 283 -21.36 -15.09 6.90
N LEU A 284 -21.57 -13.81 6.57
CA LEU A 284 -22.38 -13.43 5.40
C LEU A 284 -21.70 -13.88 4.10
N ALA A 285 -20.39 -13.75 3.97
CA ALA A 285 -19.61 -14.25 2.83
C ALA A 285 -19.73 -15.77 2.72
N ASP A 286 -19.40 -16.48 3.78
CA ASP A 286 -19.36 -17.95 3.83
C ASP A 286 -20.74 -18.55 3.55
N THR A 287 -21.81 -17.99 4.15
CA THR A 287 -23.21 -18.44 3.93
C THR A 287 -23.64 -18.30 2.46
N ASN A 288 -23.01 -17.40 1.72
CA ASN A 288 -23.34 -17.12 0.31
C ASN A 288 -22.29 -17.63 -0.68
N GLY A 289 -21.27 -18.36 -0.23
CA GLY A 289 -20.19 -18.83 -1.09
C GLY A 289 -19.42 -17.70 -1.76
N ILE A 290 -19.30 -16.56 -1.09
CA ILE A 290 -18.60 -15.39 -1.62
C ILE A 290 -17.14 -15.46 -1.12
N GLU A 291 -16.30 -15.90 -2.02
CA GLU A 291 -14.86 -16.00 -1.76
C GLU A 291 -14.15 -14.66 -2.03
N TYR A 292 -12.90 -14.56 -1.59
CA TYR A 292 -12.06 -13.44 -1.97
C TYR A 292 -12.09 -13.26 -3.50
N PRO A 293 -12.28 -12.06 -4.00
CA PRO A 293 -12.20 -10.75 -3.34
C PRO A 293 -13.53 -10.21 -2.75
N TYR A 294 -14.45 -11.05 -2.36
CA TYR A 294 -15.70 -10.69 -1.67
C TYR A 294 -16.61 -9.72 -2.42
N ILE A 295 -16.61 -9.81 -3.75
CA ILE A 295 -17.45 -8.96 -4.60
C ILE A 295 -18.90 -9.42 -4.53
N ILE A 296 -19.79 -8.44 -4.43
CA ILE A 296 -21.22 -8.61 -4.58
C ILE A 296 -21.72 -7.73 -5.72
N TYR A 297 -22.75 -8.20 -6.43
CA TYR A 297 -23.28 -7.53 -7.61
C TYR A 297 -24.68 -7.00 -7.36
N ALA A 298 -25.01 -5.83 -7.92
CA ALA A 298 -26.36 -5.29 -7.85
C ALA A 298 -27.37 -6.31 -8.40
N GLY A 299 -28.43 -6.58 -7.64
CA GLY A 299 -29.43 -7.61 -7.93
C GLY A 299 -29.10 -8.99 -7.33
N GLN A 300 -27.89 -9.23 -6.84
CA GLN A 300 -27.55 -10.48 -6.14
C GLN A 300 -28.37 -10.60 -4.85
N VAL A 301 -28.92 -11.79 -4.57
CA VAL A 301 -29.66 -12.06 -3.34
C VAL A 301 -28.74 -12.78 -2.36
N LEU A 302 -28.50 -12.13 -1.22
CA LEU A 302 -27.71 -12.69 -0.12
C LEU A 302 -28.62 -13.35 0.90
N LYS A 303 -28.30 -14.56 1.33
CA LYS A 303 -28.88 -15.20 2.51
C LYS A 303 -28.26 -14.57 3.75
N ILE A 304 -29.09 -14.17 4.70
CA ILE A 304 -28.62 -13.59 5.96
C ILE A 304 -28.40 -14.72 6.94
N PRO A 305 -27.17 -14.86 7.53
CA PRO A 305 -26.86 -15.91 8.49
C PRO A 305 -27.61 -15.79 9.81
#